data_5e0d9185651111a27006124ab45f67d0
#
_entry.id   5e0d9185651111a27006124ab45f67d0
#
_cell.length_a   1.000
_cell.length_b   1.000
_cell.length_c   1.000
_cell.angle_alpha   90.00
_cell.angle_beta   90.00
_cell.angle_gamma   90.00
#
_symmetry.space_group_name_H-M   'P 1'
#
loop_
_entity.id
_entity.type
_entity.pdbx_description
1 polymer ?
#
loop_
_entity_poly.entity_id
_entity_poly.type
_entity_poly.pdbx_seq_one_letter_code
_entity_poly.pdbx_strand_id
1 'polypeptide(L)'
;MRPIHYITILSAIALTVLLYFVNTKPIKNGDKKAAAPQAATTATPHSVPASFDTVLTAAKVALPMHAKEEIAVAEQNVAKQQDSTQMVGGMEQLAKIWQEHKHFPIAAHYYLLAGKLANSEKKLNFAAQLFLDLARRSQSESMQAWEGQMAIEGFTRVIALNPENNTATVNLA
;
A
#
# COMPACT_ATOMS: atom_id res chain seq x y z
N MET A 1 -16.43 36.20 19.87
CA MET A 1 -16.22 35.55 18.53
C MET A 1 -17.55 35.64 17.80
N ARG A 2 -17.58 36.18 16.59
CA ARG A 2 -18.82 36.51 15.87
C ARG A 2 -19.47 35.24 15.31
N PRO A 3 -20.80 35.06 15.48
CA PRO A 3 -21.51 33.84 15.06
C PRO A 3 -21.47 33.56 13.55
N ILE A 4 -21.08 34.55 12.75
CA ILE A 4 -21.01 34.46 11.28
C ILE A 4 -20.01 33.39 10.80
N HIS A 5 -18.90 33.16 11.52
CA HIS A 5 -17.90 32.18 11.10
C HIS A 5 -18.36 30.71 11.27
N TYR A 6 -19.26 30.44 12.20
CA TYR A 6 -19.83 29.10 12.38
C TYR A 6 -20.81 28.74 11.25
N ILE A 7 -21.54 29.73 10.74
CA ILE A 7 -22.50 29.55 9.66
C ILE A 7 -21.77 29.24 8.34
N THR A 8 -20.64 29.90 8.06
CA THR A 8 -19.87 29.66 6.86
C THR A 8 -19.14 28.28 6.87
N ILE A 9 -18.66 27.85 8.03
CA ILE A 9 -18.04 26.52 8.19
C ILE A 9 -19.10 25.42 8.05
N LEU A 10 -20.26 25.57 8.65
CA LEU A 10 -21.38 24.62 8.55
C LEU A 10 -21.89 24.47 7.11
N SER A 11 -21.99 25.59 6.37
CA SER A 11 -22.40 25.57 4.96
C SER A 11 -21.41 24.87 4.06
N ALA A 12 -20.09 25.04 4.30
CA ALA A 12 -19.04 24.37 3.53
C ALA A 12 -19.04 22.85 3.76
N ILE A 13 -19.24 22.41 5.01
CA ILE A 13 -19.35 20.99 5.34
C ILE A 13 -20.60 20.36 4.72
N ALA A 14 -21.74 21.05 4.75
CA ALA A 14 -22.98 20.57 4.14
C ALA A 14 -22.83 20.43 2.61
N LEU A 15 -22.12 21.34 1.94
CA LEU A 15 -21.89 21.32 0.50
C LEU A 15 -20.97 20.18 0.08
N THR A 16 -19.93 19.90 0.86
CA THR A 16 -19.01 18.76 0.61
C THR A 16 -19.71 17.42 0.80
N VAL A 17 -20.55 17.27 1.82
CA VAL A 17 -21.33 16.05 2.03
C VAL A 17 -22.34 15.84 0.90
N LEU A 18 -22.99 16.90 0.43
CA LEU A 18 -23.96 16.84 -0.65
C LEU A 18 -23.29 16.45 -1.99
N LEU A 19 -22.11 16.98 -2.29
CA LEU A 19 -21.33 16.61 -3.48
C LEU A 19 -20.86 15.17 -3.41
N TYR A 20 -20.48 14.66 -2.23
CA TYR A 20 -20.10 13.27 -2.03
C TYR A 20 -21.26 12.31 -2.34
N PHE A 21 -22.47 12.60 -1.86
CA PHE A 21 -23.65 11.77 -2.11
C PHE A 21 -24.21 11.87 -3.52
N VAL A 22 -24.03 12.99 -4.21
CA VAL A 22 -24.48 13.15 -5.61
C VAL A 22 -23.60 12.34 -6.58
N ASN A 23 -22.31 12.19 -6.26
CA ASN A 23 -21.36 11.48 -7.14
C ASN A 23 -21.38 9.96 -6.95
N THR A 24 -22.14 9.40 -6.00
CA THR A 24 -22.21 7.96 -5.72
C THR A 24 -23.48 7.27 -6.22
N LYS A 25 -24.29 7.89 -7.09
CA LYS A 25 -25.46 7.21 -7.68
C LYS A 25 -25.02 6.24 -8.78
N PRO A 26 -25.36 4.93 -8.67
CA PRO A 26 -25.09 3.98 -9.75
C PRO A 26 -25.95 4.33 -10.97
N ILE A 27 -25.32 4.42 -12.14
CA ILE A 27 -25.98 4.62 -13.43
C ILE A 27 -26.79 3.35 -13.75
N LYS A 28 -28.12 3.43 -13.72
CA LYS A 28 -29.01 2.41 -14.26
C LYS A 28 -28.97 2.51 -15.79
N ASN A 29 -28.29 1.57 -16.43
CA ASN A 29 -28.43 1.40 -17.89
C ASN A 29 -29.77 0.72 -18.21
N GLY A 30 -30.62 1.46 -18.90
CA GLY A 30 -31.87 0.98 -19.44
C GLY A 30 -31.66 0.06 -20.65
N ASP A 31 -32.61 -0.83 -20.83
CA ASP A 31 -32.78 -1.87 -21.81
C ASP A 31 -32.39 -1.53 -23.25
N LYS A 32 -31.64 -2.41 -23.90
CA LYS A 32 -31.72 -2.68 -25.34
C LYS A 32 -31.39 -4.14 -25.67
N LYS A 33 -32.48 -4.87 -26.01
CA LYS A 33 -32.72 -5.83 -27.09
C LYS A 33 -31.62 -6.81 -27.52
N ALA A 34 -32.03 -8.06 -27.48
CA ALA A 34 -31.35 -9.29 -27.85
C ALA A 34 -30.60 -9.27 -29.19
N ALA A 35 -29.40 -9.85 -29.18
CA ALA A 35 -28.74 -10.50 -30.31
C ALA A 35 -27.96 -11.71 -29.81
N ALA A 36 -27.91 -12.75 -30.62
CA ALA A 36 -27.58 -14.14 -30.44
C ALA A 36 -26.33 -14.56 -29.62
N PRO A 37 -26.23 -15.85 -29.21
CA PRO A 37 -25.25 -16.31 -28.21
C PRO A 37 -23.86 -16.43 -28.82
N GLN A 38 -22.96 -15.50 -28.47
CA GLN A 38 -21.53 -15.71 -28.58
C GLN A 38 -21.07 -16.47 -27.35
N ALA A 39 -20.24 -17.49 -27.58
CA ALA A 39 -19.65 -18.34 -26.58
C ALA A 39 -19.08 -17.53 -25.41
N ALA A 40 -19.58 -17.80 -24.22
CA ALA A 40 -19.06 -17.25 -22.99
C ALA A 40 -17.62 -17.77 -22.78
N THR A 41 -16.65 -16.98 -23.18
CA THR A 41 -15.35 -17.05 -22.55
C THR A 41 -15.58 -16.66 -21.09
N THR A 42 -15.51 -17.60 -20.19
CA THR A 42 -15.47 -17.40 -18.75
C THR A 42 -14.22 -16.55 -18.45
N ALA A 43 -14.39 -15.23 -18.47
CA ALA A 43 -13.41 -14.33 -17.88
C ALA A 43 -13.39 -14.65 -16.38
N THR A 44 -12.34 -15.32 -15.95
CA THR A 44 -12.01 -15.45 -14.54
C THR A 44 -12.04 -14.03 -13.95
N PRO A 45 -12.78 -13.78 -12.86
CA PRO A 45 -12.75 -12.46 -12.25
C PRO A 45 -11.31 -12.18 -11.83
N HIS A 46 -10.63 -11.29 -12.55
CA HIS A 46 -9.33 -10.79 -12.13
C HIS A 46 -9.54 -10.12 -10.76
N SER A 47 -9.07 -10.75 -9.71
CA SER A 47 -9.05 -10.15 -8.38
C SER A 47 -8.24 -8.86 -8.46
N VAL A 48 -8.86 -7.74 -8.10
CA VAL A 48 -8.15 -6.45 -8.01
C VAL A 48 -7.00 -6.62 -7.01
N PRO A 49 -5.76 -6.24 -7.36
CA PRO A 49 -4.64 -6.32 -6.44
C PRO A 49 -4.94 -5.58 -5.13
N ALA A 50 -4.48 -6.12 -4.01
CA ALA A 50 -4.54 -5.41 -2.74
C ALA A 50 -3.77 -4.09 -2.83
N SER A 51 -4.09 -3.13 -1.97
CA SER A 51 -3.31 -1.90 -1.82
C SER A 51 -2.66 -1.86 -0.44
N PHE A 52 -1.56 -1.11 -0.31
CA PHE A 52 -0.92 -0.92 0.99
C PHE A 52 -1.91 -0.39 2.04
N ASP A 53 -2.72 0.59 1.68
CA ASP A 53 -3.69 1.21 2.60
C ASP A 53 -4.74 0.22 3.10
N THR A 54 -5.24 -0.67 2.23
CA THR A 54 -6.19 -1.71 2.64
C THR A 54 -5.54 -2.73 3.56
N VAL A 55 -4.31 -3.15 3.27
CA VAL A 55 -3.54 -4.10 4.10
C VAL A 55 -3.22 -3.48 5.46
N LEU A 56 -2.76 -2.23 5.48
CA LEU A 56 -2.43 -1.49 6.70
C LEU A 56 -3.66 -1.29 7.59
N THR A 57 -4.79 -0.87 7.00
CA THR A 57 -6.02 -0.65 7.74
C THR A 57 -6.53 -1.94 8.37
N ALA A 58 -6.57 -3.04 7.61
CA ALA A 58 -6.96 -4.35 8.11
C ALA A 58 -6.06 -4.82 9.27
N ALA A 59 -4.75 -4.65 9.12
CA ALA A 59 -3.78 -5.00 10.16
C ALA A 59 -3.98 -4.16 11.43
N LYS A 60 -4.13 -2.84 11.30
CA LYS A 60 -4.37 -1.95 12.44
C LYS A 60 -5.65 -2.30 13.20
N VAL A 61 -6.70 -2.76 12.52
CA VAL A 61 -7.94 -3.22 13.19
C VAL A 61 -7.66 -4.46 14.02
N ALA A 62 -6.91 -5.42 13.50
CA ALA A 62 -6.64 -6.72 14.14
C ALA A 62 -5.65 -6.66 15.31
N LEU A 63 -4.84 -5.62 15.41
CA LEU A 63 -3.82 -5.48 16.45
C LEU A 63 -4.41 -5.29 17.86
N PRO A 64 -3.77 -5.84 18.91
CA PRO A 64 -4.09 -5.53 20.29
C PRO A 64 -3.72 -4.08 20.63
N MET A 65 -4.35 -3.53 21.70
CA MET A 65 -4.25 -2.10 22.02
C MET A 65 -2.79 -1.63 22.22
N HIS A 66 -1.99 -2.40 22.96
CA HIS A 66 -0.59 -2.05 23.21
C HIS A 66 0.24 -1.95 21.92
N ALA A 67 0.00 -2.85 20.94
CA ALA A 67 0.67 -2.82 19.66
C ALA A 67 0.24 -1.61 18.80
N LYS A 68 -1.04 -1.21 18.89
CA LYS A 68 -1.52 0.01 18.23
C LYS A 68 -0.83 1.26 18.76
N GLU A 69 -0.66 1.35 20.09
CA GLU A 69 0.05 2.46 20.74
C GLU A 69 1.52 2.50 20.35
N GLU A 70 2.21 1.35 20.37
CA GLU A 70 3.61 1.24 19.96
C GLU A 70 3.83 1.69 18.51
N ILE A 71 3.00 1.19 17.59
CA ILE A 71 3.06 1.56 16.18
C ILE A 71 2.75 3.03 15.98
N ALA A 72 1.72 3.57 16.65
CA ALA A 72 1.38 4.97 16.55
C ALA A 72 2.52 5.89 17.00
N VAL A 73 3.21 5.54 18.08
CA VAL A 73 4.40 6.27 18.54
C VAL A 73 5.54 6.20 17.52
N ALA A 74 5.79 5.02 16.96
CA ALA A 74 6.81 4.84 15.93
C ALA A 74 6.48 5.62 14.63
N GLU A 75 5.23 5.60 14.18
CA GLU A 75 4.76 6.40 13.03
C GLU A 75 4.93 7.91 13.29
N GLN A 76 4.58 8.40 14.47
CA GLN A 76 4.79 9.79 14.83
C GLN A 76 6.27 10.17 14.88
N ASN A 77 7.13 9.27 15.35
CA ASN A 77 8.57 9.51 15.37
C ASN A 77 9.12 9.64 13.95
N VAL A 78 8.71 8.78 13.01
CA VAL A 78 9.09 8.91 11.60
C VAL A 78 8.59 10.24 11.01
N ALA A 79 7.34 10.61 11.28
CA ALA A 79 6.73 11.84 10.75
C ALA A 79 7.38 13.13 11.25
N LYS A 80 8.00 13.11 12.43
CA LYS A 80 8.71 14.27 13.02
C LYS A 80 10.13 14.45 12.49
N GLN A 81 10.71 13.44 11.82
CA GLN A 81 12.06 13.53 11.30
C GLN A 81 12.12 14.46 10.09
N GLN A 82 13.11 15.34 10.07
CA GLN A 82 13.39 16.24 8.95
C GLN A 82 14.61 15.79 8.14
N ASP A 83 15.48 15.03 8.79
CA ASP A 83 16.69 14.47 8.17
C ASP A 83 16.38 13.10 7.54
N SER A 84 16.81 12.93 6.28
CA SER A 84 16.56 11.69 5.53
C SER A 84 17.19 10.45 6.16
N THR A 85 18.36 10.57 6.79
CA THR A 85 19.05 9.46 7.44
C THR A 85 18.29 9.00 8.68
N GLN A 86 17.80 9.96 9.48
CA GLN A 86 16.96 9.67 10.65
C GLN A 86 15.62 9.08 10.23
N MET A 87 15.02 9.58 9.15
CA MET A 87 13.78 9.05 8.60
C MET A 87 13.95 7.60 8.12
N VAL A 88 15.05 7.28 7.43
CA VAL A 88 15.40 5.90 7.04
C VAL A 88 15.49 5.00 8.27
N GLY A 89 16.22 5.41 9.29
CA GLY A 89 16.34 4.66 10.56
C GLY A 89 15.00 4.44 11.24
N GLY A 90 14.15 5.46 11.28
CA GLY A 90 12.79 5.38 11.82
C GLY A 90 11.89 4.41 11.05
N MET A 91 11.94 4.44 9.71
CA MET A 91 11.20 3.49 8.87
C MET A 91 11.66 2.04 9.08
N GLU A 92 12.98 1.80 9.22
CA GLU A 92 13.49 0.47 9.51
C GLU A 92 13.07 -0.03 10.90
N GLN A 93 13.02 0.86 11.88
CA GLN A 93 12.53 0.52 13.21
C GLN A 93 11.03 0.20 13.17
N LEU A 94 10.23 1.00 12.47
CA LEU A 94 8.80 0.74 12.28
C LEU A 94 8.56 -0.59 11.55
N ALA A 95 9.38 -0.91 10.54
CA ALA A 95 9.34 -2.19 9.85
C ALA A 95 9.59 -3.37 10.81
N LYS A 96 10.57 -3.25 11.73
CA LYS A 96 10.84 -4.29 12.74
C LYS A 96 9.66 -4.48 13.68
N ILE A 97 9.03 -3.41 14.15
CA ILE A 97 7.84 -3.48 15.01
C ILE A 97 6.72 -4.24 14.28
N TRP A 98 6.42 -3.91 13.03
CA TRP A 98 5.44 -4.63 12.24
C TRP A 98 5.79 -6.11 12.04
N GLN A 99 7.07 -6.43 11.88
CA GLN A 99 7.58 -7.80 11.76
C GLN A 99 7.40 -8.59 13.06
N GLU A 100 7.64 -7.98 14.22
CA GLU A 100 7.41 -8.58 15.54
C GLU A 100 5.93 -8.95 15.74
N HIS A 101 5.04 -8.10 15.26
CA HIS A 101 3.60 -8.37 15.22
C HIS A 101 3.14 -9.27 14.07
N LYS A 102 4.07 -9.90 13.31
CA LYS A 102 3.80 -10.84 12.21
C LYS A 102 3.10 -10.25 10.99
N HIS A 103 3.10 -8.95 10.84
CA HIS A 103 2.57 -8.25 9.66
C HIS A 103 3.68 -8.02 8.62
N PHE A 104 4.23 -9.12 8.09
CA PHE A 104 5.38 -9.13 7.20
C PHE A 104 5.20 -8.29 5.92
N PRO A 105 4.02 -8.26 5.24
CA PRO A 105 3.84 -7.43 4.06
C PRO A 105 3.98 -5.93 4.35
N ILE A 106 3.51 -5.49 5.53
CA ILE A 106 3.65 -4.09 5.96
C ILE A 106 5.10 -3.78 6.31
N ALA A 107 5.77 -4.68 7.02
CA ALA A 107 7.20 -4.55 7.32
C ALA A 107 8.04 -4.43 6.04
N ALA A 108 7.79 -5.30 5.04
CA ALA A 108 8.45 -5.26 3.73
C ALA A 108 8.25 -3.91 3.03
N HIS A 109 7.05 -3.33 3.12
CA HIS A 109 6.75 -2.03 2.54
C HIS A 109 7.58 -0.91 3.18
N TYR A 110 7.69 -0.86 4.52
CA TYR A 110 8.53 0.13 5.20
C TYR A 110 10.02 -0.07 4.89
N TYR A 111 10.51 -1.32 4.77
CA TYR A 111 11.88 -1.56 4.30
C TYR A 111 12.10 -1.06 2.87
N LEU A 112 11.12 -1.24 1.97
CA LEU A 112 11.20 -0.73 0.61
C LEU A 112 11.25 0.80 0.59
N LEU A 113 10.41 1.47 1.38
CA LEU A 113 10.42 2.92 1.51
C LEU A 113 11.78 3.43 2.06
N ALA A 114 12.32 2.79 3.09
CA ALA A 114 13.63 3.10 3.64
C ALA A 114 14.74 2.94 2.59
N GLY A 115 14.68 1.86 1.79
CA GLY A 115 15.61 1.62 0.70
C GLY A 115 15.54 2.67 -0.41
N LYS A 116 14.33 3.10 -0.78
CA LYS A 116 14.09 4.17 -1.75
C LYS A 116 14.65 5.50 -1.26
N LEU A 117 14.35 5.87 -0.02
CA LEU A 117 14.80 7.13 0.57
C LEU A 117 16.32 7.17 0.73
N ALA A 118 16.94 6.06 1.16
CA ALA A 118 18.38 5.92 1.28
C ALA A 118 19.10 5.79 -0.07
N ASN A 119 18.36 5.59 -1.17
CA ASN A 119 18.91 5.24 -2.49
C ASN A 119 19.95 4.09 -2.40
N SER A 120 19.63 3.06 -1.60
CA SER A 120 20.55 1.99 -1.24
C SER A 120 20.19 0.69 -1.95
N GLU A 121 21.05 0.25 -2.86
CA GLU A 121 20.92 -1.03 -3.56
C GLU A 121 20.69 -2.20 -2.58
N LYS A 122 21.50 -2.27 -1.53
CA LYS A 122 21.41 -3.35 -0.52
C LYS A 122 20.03 -3.40 0.16
N LYS A 123 19.51 -2.23 0.58
CA LYS A 123 18.22 -2.14 1.27
C LYS A 123 17.06 -2.45 0.32
N LEU A 124 17.13 -1.95 -0.92
CA LEU A 124 16.15 -2.22 -1.97
C LEU A 124 16.11 -3.70 -2.32
N ASN A 125 17.27 -4.32 -2.53
CA ASN A 125 17.37 -5.75 -2.85
C ASN A 125 16.80 -6.60 -1.71
N PHE A 126 17.09 -6.27 -0.45
CA PHE A 126 16.52 -6.94 0.71
C PHE A 126 15.00 -6.86 0.73
N ALA A 127 14.42 -5.67 0.56
CA ALA A 127 12.98 -5.47 0.57
C ALA A 127 12.28 -6.16 -0.61
N ALA A 128 12.87 -6.08 -1.80
CA ALA A 128 12.35 -6.76 -3.00
C ALA A 128 12.34 -8.28 -2.83
N GLN A 129 13.41 -8.86 -2.28
CA GLN A 129 13.49 -10.28 -2.00
C GLN A 129 12.44 -10.71 -0.97
N LEU A 130 12.21 -9.89 0.07
CA LEU A 130 11.19 -10.17 1.07
C LEU A 130 9.79 -10.18 0.45
N PHE A 131 9.48 -9.24 -0.44
CA PHE A 131 8.21 -9.22 -1.17
C PHE A 131 8.06 -10.42 -2.12
N LEU A 132 9.12 -10.83 -2.81
CA LEU A 132 9.10 -11.99 -3.68
C LEU A 132 8.78 -13.27 -2.89
N ASP A 133 9.40 -13.42 -1.71
CA ASP A 133 9.15 -14.56 -0.82
C ASP A 133 7.72 -14.55 -0.25
N LEU A 134 7.18 -13.38 0.04
CA LEU A 134 5.78 -13.22 0.47
C LEU A 134 4.83 -13.62 -0.66
N ALA A 135 5.03 -13.10 -1.87
CA ALA A 135 4.21 -13.42 -3.04
C ALA A 135 4.16 -14.93 -3.34
N ARG A 136 5.31 -15.62 -3.21
CA ARG A 136 5.40 -17.07 -3.41
C ARG A 136 4.62 -17.89 -2.37
N ARG A 137 4.40 -17.35 -1.18
CA ARG A 137 3.69 -18.00 -0.05
C ARG A 137 2.25 -17.54 0.07
N SER A 138 1.88 -16.47 -0.62
CA SER A 138 0.56 -15.89 -0.52
C SER A 138 -0.51 -16.81 -1.08
N GLN A 139 -1.59 -17.03 -0.30
CA GLN A 139 -2.75 -17.83 -0.72
C GLN A 139 -3.86 -16.96 -1.34
N SER A 140 -3.74 -15.65 -1.22
CA SER A 140 -4.69 -14.69 -1.79
C SER A 140 -4.12 -14.13 -3.08
N GLU A 141 -4.82 -14.32 -4.21
CA GLU A 141 -4.41 -13.79 -5.50
C GLU A 141 -4.19 -12.27 -5.49
N SER A 142 -5.05 -11.52 -4.78
CA SER A 142 -4.94 -10.09 -4.68
C SER A 142 -3.69 -9.65 -3.90
N MET A 143 -3.35 -10.38 -2.83
CA MET A 143 -2.12 -10.16 -2.07
C MET A 143 -0.90 -10.57 -2.89
N GLN A 144 -0.93 -11.74 -3.51
CA GLN A 144 0.16 -12.22 -4.38
C GLN A 144 0.49 -11.23 -5.48
N ALA A 145 -0.54 -10.69 -6.16
CA ALA A 145 -0.36 -9.71 -7.21
C ALA A 145 0.26 -8.40 -6.68
N TRP A 146 -0.19 -7.90 -5.54
CA TRP A 146 0.37 -6.71 -4.91
C TRP A 146 1.81 -6.92 -4.44
N GLU A 147 2.07 -8.00 -3.74
CA GLU A 147 3.41 -8.36 -3.24
C GLU A 147 4.40 -8.55 -4.40
N GLY A 148 3.96 -9.24 -5.48
CA GLY A 148 4.74 -9.39 -6.70
C GLY A 148 5.07 -8.05 -7.36
N GLN A 149 4.10 -7.15 -7.44
CA GLN A 149 4.31 -5.80 -7.96
C GLN A 149 5.33 -5.01 -7.14
N MET A 150 5.28 -5.12 -5.81
CA MET A 150 6.27 -4.48 -4.92
C MET A 150 7.67 -5.07 -5.09
N ALA A 151 7.78 -6.38 -5.31
CA ALA A 151 9.05 -7.02 -5.61
C ALA A 151 9.64 -6.50 -6.93
N ILE A 152 8.83 -6.45 -7.99
CA ILE A 152 9.23 -5.89 -9.30
C ILE A 152 9.71 -4.45 -9.15
N GLU A 153 8.97 -3.62 -8.43
CA GLU A 153 9.37 -2.23 -8.19
C GLU A 153 10.73 -2.14 -7.49
N GLY A 154 10.94 -2.96 -6.45
CA GLY A 154 12.20 -3.00 -5.72
C GLY A 154 13.37 -3.43 -6.58
N PHE A 155 13.26 -4.53 -7.32
CA PHE A 155 14.32 -5.01 -8.21
C PHE A 155 14.60 -4.07 -9.38
N THR A 156 13.57 -3.43 -9.94
CA THR A 156 13.74 -2.40 -10.98
C THR A 156 14.59 -1.24 -10.47
N ARG A 157 14.37 -0.82 -9.22
CA ARG A 157 15.19 0.21 -8.58
C ARG A 157 16.62 -0.27 -8.33
N VAL A 158 16.81 -1.54 -7.94
CA VAL A 158 18.14 -2.13 -7.76
C VAL A 158 18.92 -2.07 -9.07
N ILE A 159 18.33 -2.52 -10.19
CA ILE A 159 18.98 -2.50 -11.52
C ILE A 159 19.27 -1.06 -11.97
N ALA A 160 18.40 -0.10 -11.66
CA ALA A 160 18.66 1.30 -11.98
C ALA A 160 19.87 1.87 -11.23
N LEU A 161 20.16 1.38 -10.02
CA LEU A 161 21.34 1.76 -9.22
C LEU A 161 22.58 0.95 -9.62
N ASN A 162 22.42 -0.31 -9.94
CA ASN A 162 23.49 -1.22 -10.30
C ASN A 162 23.02 -2.18 -11.41
N PRO A 163 23.24 -1.85 -12.68
CA PRO A 163 22.88 -2.70 -13.82
C PRO A 163 23.58 -4.09 -13.83
N GLU A 164 24.68 -4.21 -13.11
CA GLU A 164 25.46 -5.46 -13.00
C GLU A 164 24.89 -6.41 -11.92
N ASN A 165 23.80 -6.03 -11.22
CA ASN A 165 23.20 -6.88 -10.21
C ASN A 165 22.43 -8.05 -10.86
N ASN A 166 23.13 -9.16 -11.08
CA ASN A 166 22.57 -10.37 -11.70
C ASN A 166 21.42 -10.97 -10.89
N THR A 167 21.43 -10.86 -9.55
CA THR A 167 20.36 -11.36 -8.69
C THR A 167 19.05 -10.63 -8.97
N ALA A 168 19.09 -9.31 -9.08
CA ALA A 168 17.91 -8.51 -9.38
C ALA A 168 17.39 -8.80 -10.81
N THR A 169 18.30 -8.94 -11.78
CA THR A 169 17.95 -9.27 -13.16
C THR A 169 17.27 -10.65 -13.28
N VAL A 170 17.79 -11.66 -12.60
CA VAL A 170 17.20 -13.03 -12.60
C VAL A 170 15.83 -13.04 -11.92
N ASN A 171 15.64 -12.25 -10.87
CA ASN A 171 14.35 -12.19 -10.17
C ASN A 171 13.26 -11.41 -10.91
N LEU A 172 13.64 -10.63 -11.95
CA LEU A 172 12.69 -9.93 -12.83
C LEU A 172 12.34 -10.73 -14.10
N ALA A 173 13.11 -11.75 -14.46
CA ALA A 173 12.88 -12.60 -15.63
C ALA A 173 11.78 -13.63 -15.37
#